data_e47341b1108518a282dab796ede9fa66
#
_entry.id   e47341b1108518a282dab796ede9fa66
#
_cell.length_a   1.000
_cell.length_b   1.000
_cell.length_c   1.000
_cell.angle_alpha   90.00
_cell.angle_beta   90.00
_cell.angle_gamma   90.00
#
_symmetry.space_group_name_H-M   'P 1'
#
loop_
_entity.id
_entity.type
_entity.pdbx_description
1 polymer ?
#
loop_
_entity_poly.entity_id
_entity_poly.type
_entity_poly.pdbx_seq_one_letter_code
_entity_poly.pdbx_strand_id
1 'polypeptide(L)'
;MRALTWQGKRNVSVEDVPDPRIQEPTDAIIRVTSTGICGSDLHLYEVLGPFMDTGDVIGHEPMGIVEEVGSAVTHIKPGDRVVIPFIIACGHCWMCERGLQSQCETTQVRSQGSGAALLGYSRLYGSVPGGQAQYLRVPHADYGPIKVPHTGPDEQWLFLSDVVPTAWQGVQYADVPAGGTLAVLGLGPIGQLAARIGVHLGHRVIGVDPVAERRHMAARHGVEVLDMEGWGGRKVPELLREATGGRGPDGIVDAVGMEAHGSPVAKAAHQAVGILPGPVGRAAMKTSGVDRLNRSGSGGGSDPTEGCRACPHHGSNPTSSANAPRG
;
A
#
# COMPACT_ATOMS: atom_id res chain seq x y z
N MET A 1 2.21 -18.36 20.12
CA MET A 1 2.81 -17.03 20.01
C MET A 1 1.81 -15.94 20.35
N ARG A 2 2.28 -14.75 20.77
CA ARG A 2 1.40 -13.61 20.95
C ARG A 2 1.23 -12.87 19.63
N ALA A 3 -0.03 -12.48 19.34
CA ALA A 3 -0.37 -11.70 18.13
C ALA A 3 -1.48 -10.71 18.43
N LEU A 4 -1.50 -9.57 17.71
CA LEU A 4 -2.59 -8.63 17.71
C LEU A 4 -3.70 -9.14 16.80
N THR A 5 -4.86 -9.38 17.36
CA THR A 5 -6.02 -9.95 16.66
C THR A 5 -7.19 -8.98 16.62
N TRP A 6 -7.92 -8.99 15.51
CA TRP A 6 -9.18 -8.26 15.40
C TRP A 6 -10.30 -8.98 16.16
N GLN A 7 -10.99 -8.26 17.03
CA GLN A 7 -12.04 -8.80 17.91
C GLN A 7 -13.42 -8.18 17.65
N GLY A 8 -13.50 -7.29 16.69
CA GLY A 8 -14.71 -6.55 16.35
C GLY A 8 -14.41 -5.11 16.01
N LYS A 9 -15.42 -4.39 15.55
CA LYS A 9 -15.26 -2.96 15.23
C LYS A 9 -14.74 -2.20 16.46
N ARG A 10 -13.63 -1.48 16.29
CA ARG A 10 -12.92 -0.73 17.33
C ARG A 10 -12.44 -1.59 18.50
N ASN A 11 -12.21 -2.86 18.23
CA ASN A 11 -11.75 -3.79 19.25
C ASN A 11 -10.66 -4.69 18.68
N VAL A 12 -9.48 -4.59 19.24
CA VAL A 12 -8.32 -5.46 18.98
C VAL A 12 -7.72 -5.88 20.32
N SER A 13 -7.18 -7.07 20.39
CA SER A 13 -6.50 -7.58 21.58
C SER A 13 -5.28 -8.40 21.23
N VAL A 14 -4.35 -8.46 22.17
CA VAL A 14 -3.19 -9.34 22.07
C VAL A 14 -3.55 -10.70 22.65
N GLU A 15 -3.63 -11.70 21.77
CA GLU A 15 -4.03 -13.05 22.11
C GLU A 15 -2.90 -14.05 21.93
N ASP A 16 -3.01 -15.18 22.63
CA ASP A 16 -2.18 -16.35 22.36
C ASP A 16 -2.78 -17.15 21.21
N VAL A 17 -2.06 -17.19 20.09
CA VAL A 17 -2.46 -17.92 18.89
C VAL A 17 -1.44 -19.02 18.57
N PRO A 18 -1.80 -20.07 17.80
CA PRO A 18 -0.82 -21.09 17.37
C PRO A 18 0.38 -20.48 16.66
N ASP A 19 1.55 -21.05 16.88
CA ASP A 19 2.75 -20.66 16.12
C ASP A 19 2.58 -21.03 14.64
N PRO A 20 3.02 -20.16 13.71
CA PRO A 20 2.99 -20.47 12.29
C PRO A 20 3.97 -21.62 11.96
N ARG A 21 3.65 -22.37 10.91
CA ARG A 21 4.47 -23.48 10.41
C ARG A 21 4.59 -23.38 8.89
N ILE A 22 5.64 -23.97 8.33
CA ILE A 22 5.75 -24.22 6.89
C ILE A 22 4.57 -25.08 6.47
N GLN A 23 3.78 -24.60 5.52
CA GLN A 23 2.63 -25.30 4.94
C GLN A 23 2.94 -25.76 3.51
N GLU A 24 3.68 -24.93 2.77
CA GLU A 24 4.10 -25.19 1.40
C GLU A 24 5.62 -25.12 1.27
N PRO A 25 6.23 -25.84 0.32
CA PRO A 25 7.68 -25.78 0.10
C PRO A 25 8.21 -24.36 -0.20
N THR A 26 7.36 -23.45 -0.60
CA THR A 26 7.70 -22.05 -0.93
C THR A 26 7.55 -21.06 0.24
N ASP A 27 7.19 -21.55 1.43
CA ASP A 27 6.97 -20.71 2.60
C ASP A 27 8.28 -20.39 3.34
N ALA A 28 8.25 -19.32 4.12
CA ALA A 28 9.22 -19.05 5.18
C ALA A 28 8.53 -18.67 6.48
N ILE A 29 9.22 -18.91 7.61
CA ILE A 29 8.84 -18.40 8.93
C ILE A 29 9.80 -17.29 9.31
N ILE A 30 9.24 -16.15 9.67
CA ILE A 30 9.97 -14.94 10.06
C ILE A 30 9.69 -14.66 11.54
N ARG A 31 10.74 -14.50 12.34
CA ARG A 31 10.65 -13.91 13.67
C ARG A 31 10.60 -12.40 13.50
N VAL A 32 9.44 -11.81 13.78
CA VAL A 32 9.21 -10.38 13.59
C VAL A 32 10.02 -9.58 14.62
N THR A 33 10.78 -8.60 14.15
CA THR A 33 11.54 -7.67 15.01
C THR A 33 10.84 -6.33 15.11
N SER A 34 10.21 -5.90 14.03
CA SER A 34 9.43 -4.66 13.98
C SER A 34 8.26 -4.80 13.02
N THR A 35 7.19 -4.05 13.30
CA THR A 35 6.02 -3.95 12.43
C THR A 35 5.46 -2.53 12.47
N GLY A 36 5.01 -2.05 11.33
CA GLY A 36 4.31 -0.76 11.21
C GLY A 36 2.83 -0.87 11.56
N ILE A 37 2.23 0.28 11.85
CA ILE A 37 0.77 0.47 11.88
C ILE A 37 0.43 1.46 10.78
N CYS A 38 -0.26 1.00 9.76
CA CYS A 38 -0.67 1.78 8.61
C CYS A 38 -2.05 2.42 8.79
N GLY A 39 -2.36 3.45 8.01
CA GLY A 39 -3.72 3.97 7.89
C GLY A 39 -4.74 2.91 7.46
N SER A 40 -4.30 1.92 6.66
CA SER A 40 -5.14 0.79 6.25
C SER A 40 -5.57 -0.11 7.41
N ASP A 41 -4.74 -0.27 8.46
CA ASP A 41 -5.13 -1.00 9.68
C ASP A 41 -6.30 -0.30 10.40
N LEU A 42 -6.33 1.04 10.35
CA LEU A 42 -7.44 1.82 10.90
C LEU A 42 -8.74 1.60 10.11
N HIS A 43 -8.65 1.34 8.80
CA HIS A 43 -9.82 0.93 8.00
C HIS A 43 -10.34 -0.44 8.39
N LEU A 44 -9.46 -1.41 8.71
CA LEU A 44 -9.88 -2.70 9.27
C LEU A 44 -10.55 -2.53 10.63
N TYR A 45 -10.01 -1.64 11.45
CA TYR A 45 -10.52 -1.32 12.78
C TYR A 45 -11.91 -0.66 12.76
N GLU A 46 -12.17 0.24 11.78
CA GLU A 46 -13.36 1.09 11.74
C GLU A 46 -14.41 0.63 10.73
N VAL A 47 -14.03 0.43 9.47
CA VAL A 47 -14.95 0.38 8.34
C VAL A 47 -15.08 -1.03 7.76
N LEU A 48 -13.98 -1.76 7.65
CA LEU A 48 -13.90 -3.06 6.98
C LEU A 48 -14.30 -4.24 7.88
N GLY A 49 -14.75 -3.99 9.10
CA GLY A 49 -15.22 -5.02 10.02
C GLY A 49 -16.12 -6.10 9.39
N PRO A 50 -17.06 -5.78 8.48
CA PRO A 50 -17.86 -6.80 7.79
C PRO A 50 -17.06 -7.84 7.00
N PHE A 51 -15.81 -7.55 6.65
CA PHE A 51 -14.89 -8.44 5.94
C PHE A 51 -13.81 -9.07 6.83
N MET A 52 -13.89 -8.85 8.15
CA MET A 52 -13.00 -9.43 9.14
C MET A 52 -13.69 -10.55 9.90
N ASP A 53 -12.92 -11.51 10.38
CA ASP A 53 -13.36 -12.52 11.34
C ASP A 53 -12.68 -12.31 12.69
N THR A 54 -13.40 -12.58 13.78
CA THR A 54 -12.82 -12.55 15.13
C THR A 54 -11.63 -13.50 15.21
N GLY A 55 -10.48 -12.99 15.65
CA GLY A 55 -9.24 -13.75 15.72
C GLY A 55 -8.30 -13.53 14.51
N ASP A 56 -8.71 -12.81 13.47
CA ASP A 56 -7.81 -12.47 12.36
C ASP A 56 -6.58 -11.72 12.90
N VAL A 57 -5.38 -12.22 12.59
CA VAL A 57 -4.11 -11.57 12.92
C VAL A 57 -3.84 -10.47 11.90
N ILE A 58 -3.74 -9.23 12.37
CA ILE A 58 -3.55 -8.05 11.53
C ILE A 58 -2.09 -7.64 11.39
N GLY A 59 -1.82 -6.64 10.55
CA GLY A 59 -0.49 -6.06 10.33
C GLY A 59 0.15 -6.53 9.02
N HIS A 60 0.41 -5.57 8.14
CA HIS A 60 0.92 -5.83 6.78
C HIS A 60 2.27 -5.15 6.50
N GLU A 61 2.89 -4.54 7.49
CA GLU A 61 4.19 -3.87 7.37
C GLU A 61 5.26 -4.51 8.29
N PRO A 62 5.52 -5.84 8.21
CA PRO A 62 6.49 -6.48 9.07
C PRO A 62 7.90 -6.50 8.47
N MET A 63 8.88 -6.57 9.37
CA MET A 63 10.24 -7.02 9.08
C MET A 63 10.75 -7.91 10.20
N GLY A 64 11.81 -8.67 9.93
CA GLY A 64 12.36 -9.56 10.93
C GLY A 64 13.53 -10.39 10.44
N ILE A 65 13.77 -11.47 11.16
CA ILE A 65 14.84 -12.46 10.88
C ILE A 65 14.17 -13.75 10.40
N VAL A 66 14.71 -14.31 9.33
CA VAL A 66 14.29 -15.62 8.82
C VAL A 66 14.67 -16.70 9.84
N GLU A 67 13.71 -17.48 10.32
CA GLU A 67 13.91 -18.60 11.24
C GLU A 67 13.94 -19.94 10.50
N GLU A 68 13.02 -20.13 9.54
CA GLU A 68 12.86 -21.38 8.79
C GLU A 68 12.46 -21.07 7.35
N VAL A 69 12.86 -21.92 6.41
CA VAL A 69 12.45 -21.83 5.00
C VAL A 69 12.01 -23.19 4.48
N GLY A 70 11.01 -23.20 3.62
CA GLY A 70 10.59 -24.38 2.88
C GLY A 70 11.64 -24.82 1.84
N SER A 71 11.55 -26.06 1.41
CA SER A 71 12.57 -26.71 0.56
C SER A 71 12.72 -26.08 -0.84
N ALA A 72 11.75 -25.29 -1.30
CA ALA A 72 11.80 -24.59 -2.59
C ALA A 72 12.29 -23.14 -2.47
N VAL A 73 12.57 -22.64 -1.26
CA VAL A 73 13.05 -21.28 -1.05
C VAL A 73 14.56 -21.24 -1.17
N THR A 74 15.07 -20.43 -2.10
CA THR A 74 16.52 -20.29 -2.40
C THR A 74 17.04 -18.87 -2.22
N HIS A 75 16.15 -17.88 -2.33
CA HIS A 75 16.50 -16.46 -2.27
C HIS A 75 16.93 -16.01 -0.86
N ILE A 76 16.29 -16.53 0.19
CA ILE A 76 16.57 -16.23 1.60
C ILE A 76 16.92 -17.50 2.36
N LYS A 77 17.57 -17.35 3.52
CA LYS A 77 17.97 -18.47 4.41
C LYS A 77 17.82 -18.05 5.87
N PRO A 78 17.75 -19.03 6.80
CA PRO A 78 17.77 -18.73 8.24
C PRO A 78 18.92 -17.79 8.63
N GLY A 79 18.58 -16.79 9.43
CA GLY A 79 19.48 -15.71 9.85
C GLY A 79 19.44 -14.45 8.97
N ASP A 80 18.93 -14.48 7.75
CA ASP A 80 18.80 -13.28 6.93
C ASP A 80 17.83 -12.29 7.57
N ARG A 81 18.18 -10.99 7.55
CA ARG A 81 17.28 -9.89 7.95
C ARG A 81 16.48 -9.44 6.74
N VAL A 82 15.17 -9.43 6.85
CA VAL A 82 14.26 -9.21 5.72
C VAL A 82 13.13 -8.24 6.07
N VAL A 83 12.75 -7.43 5.09
CA VAL A 83 11.49 -6.70 5.07
C VAL A 83 10.48 -7.49 4.23
N ILE A 84 9.25 -7.58 4.69
CA ILE A 84 8.22 -8.36 4.03
C ILE A 84 7.20 -7.42 3.38
N PRO A 85 7.16 -7.31 2.05
CA PRO A 85 6.09 -6.62 1.35
C PRO A 85 4.74 -7.26 1.63
N PHE A 86 3.71 -6.45 1.76
CA PHE A 86 2.37 -6.93 2.09
C PHE A 86 1.71 -7.76 0.98
N ILE A 87 2.11 -7.55 -0.28
CA ILE A 87 1.57 -8.27 -1.44
C ILE A 87 2.19 -9.66 -1.51
N ILE A 88 1.36 -10.69 -1.54
CA ILE A 88 1.81 -12.08 -1.73
C ILE A 88 1.85 -12.37 -3.22
N ALA A 89 3.05 -12.49 -3.79
CA ALA A 89 3.24 -12.71 -5.23
C ALA A 89 4.18 -13.88 -5.51
N CYS A 90 3.90 -14.66 -6.56
CA CYS A 90 4.71 -15.83 -6.92
C CYS A 90 5.97 -15.50 -7.72
N GLY A 91 6.05 -14.33 -8.34
CA GLY A 91 7.22 -13.88 -9.13
C GLY A 91 7.29 -14.40 -10.57
N HIS A 92 6.50 -15.41 -10.97
CA HIS A 92 6.66 -16.11 -12.24
C HIS A 92 5.38 -16.26 -13.08
N CYS A 93 4.20 -15.83 -12.61
CA CYS A 93 3.01 -15.82 -13.43
C CYS A 93 3.03 -14.66 -14.43
N TRP A 94 2.13 -14.71 -15.43
CA TRP A 94 2.06 -13.70 -16.49
C TRP A 94 2.00 -12.25 -15.96
N MET A 95 1.25 -12.01 -14.88
CA MET A 95 1.17 -10.69 -14.23
C MET A 95 2.48 -10.31 -13.55
N CYS A 96 3.09 -11.24 -12.78
CA CYS A 96 4.34 -10.96 -12.05
C CYS A 96 5.50 -10.63 -13.01
N GLU A 97 5.64 -11.37 -14.12
CA GLU A 97 6.66 -11.12 -15.14
C GLU A 97 6.56 -9.74 -15.79
N ARG A 98 5.38 -9.10 -15.69
CA ARG A 98 5.11 -7.75 -16.21
C ARG A 98 5.17 -6.65 -15.15
N GLY A 99 5.64 -6.97 -13.94
CA GLY A 99 5.69 -5.99 -12.86
C GLY A 99 4.33 -5.69 -12.21
N LEU A 100 3.32 -6.54 -12.46
CA LEU A 100 1.95 -6.37 -11.96
C LEU A 100 1.67 -7.31 -10.78
N GLN A 101 2.53 -7.33 -9.77
CA GLN A 101 2.49 -8.25 -8.64
C GLN A 101 1.17 -8.16 -7.86
N SER A 102 0.59 -6.95 -7.76
CA SER A 102 -0.72 -6.73 -7.13
C SER A 102 -1.87 -7.49 -7.81
N GLN A 103 -1.65 -8.02 -9.02
CA GLN A 103 -2.58 -8.85 -9.78
C GLN A 103 -2.06 -10.28 -9.97
N CYS A 104 -1.17 -10.76 -9.08
CA CYS A 104 -0.61 -12.11 -9.16
C CYS A 104 -1.71 -13.16 -9.35
N GLU A 105 -1.66 -13.90 -10.47
CA GLU A 105 -2.69 -14.89 -10.82
C GLU A 105 -2.69 -16.11 -9.88
N THR A 106 -1.53 -16.43 -9.31
CA THR A 106 -1.36 -17.55 -8.37
C THR A 106 -2.05 -17.30 -7.05
N THR A 107 -1.99 -16.05 -6.54
CA THR A 107 -2.52 -15.68 -5.22
C THR A 107 -3.81 -14.89 -5.29
N GLN A 108 -4.34 -14.66 -6.48
CA GLN A 108 -5.55 -13.87 -6.71
C GLN A 108 -6.76 -14.42 -5.95
N VAL A 109 -7.45 -13.56 -5.22
CA VAL A 109 -8.67 -13.91 -4.47
C VAL A 109 -9.90 -13.78 -5.37
N ARG A 110 -10.02 -14.68 -6.33
CA ARG A 110 -11.05 -14.65 -7.39
C ARG A 110 -12.48 -14.66 -6.85
N SER A 111 -12.72 -15.35 -5.74
CA SER A 111 -14.05 -15.40 -5.08
C SER A 111 -14.54 -14.03 -4.61
N GLN A 112 -13.63 -13.09 -4.39
CA GLN A 112 -13.92 -11.72 -4.00
C GLN A 112 -13.79 -10.73 -5.17
N GLY A 113 -13.32 -11.17 -6.33
CA GLY A 113 -12.99 -10.31 -7.46
C GLY A 113 -11.83 -9.35 -7.14
N SER A 114 -10.93 -9.75 -6.24
CA SER A 114 -9.77 -8.96 -5.81
C SER A 114 -8.50 -9.44 -6.48
N GLY A 115 -7.44 -8.61 -6.46
CA GLY A 115 -6.11 -8.97 -6.94
C GLY A 115 -5.40 -10.01 -6.07
N ALA A 116 -4.08 -9.93 -5.99
CA ALA A 116 -3.26 -10.80 -5.17
C ALA A 116 -3.70 -10.80 -3.69
N ALA A 117 -3.48 -11.91 -2.99
CA ALA A 117 -3.68 -11.99 -1.56
C ALA A 117 -2.71 -11.06 -0.82
N LEU A 118 -3.12 -10.55 0.34
CA LEU A 118 -2.35 -9.64 1.18
C LEU A 118 -2.13 -10.23 2.57
N LEU A 119 -0.97 -9.96 3.16
CA LEU A 119 -0.68 -10.26 4.55
C LEU A 119 -1.46 -9.34 5.48
N GLY A 120 -1.99 -9.87 6.58
CA GLY A 120 -2.59 -9.09 7.66
C GLY A 120 -3.79 -8.26 7.26
N TYR A 121 -4.52 -8.68 6.24
CA TYR A 121 -5.64 -7.94 5.69
C TYR A 121 -6.95 -8.75 5.69
N SER A 122 -8.04 -8.15 5.23
CA SER A 122 -9.39 -8.70 5.30
C SER A 122 -9.63 -9.89 4.35
N ARG A 123 -10.80 -10.52 4.48
CA ARG A 123 -11.30 -11.59 3.60
C ARG A 123 -11.34 -11.19 2.11
N LEU A 124 -11.46 -9.91 1.81
CA LEU A 124 -11.36 -9.40 0.43
C LEU A 124 -10.03 -9.79 -0.21
N TYR A 125 -8.98 -9.96 0.59
CA TYR A 125 -7.62 -10.30 0.15
C TYR A 125 -7.09 -11.60 0.78
N GLY A 126 -8.00 -12.52 1.15
CA GLY A 126 -7.66 -13.89 1.50
C GLY A 126 -7.47 -14.18 2.98
N SER A 127 -7.64 -13.21 3.89
CA SER A 127 -7.47 -13.37 5.35
C SER A 127 -6.17 -14.08 5.74
N VAL A 128 -5.06 -13.77 5.04
CA VAL A 128 -3.76 -14.34 5.39
C VAL A 128 -3.25 -13.67 6.66
N PRO A 129 -2.84 -14.43 7.70
CA PRO A 129 -2.36 -13.85 8.96
C PRO A 129 -1.23 -12.85 8.76
N GLY A 130 -1.26 -11.76 9.54
CA GLY A 130 -0.32 -10.64 9.44
C GLY A 130 0.85 -10.70 10.40
N GLY A 131 1.66 -9.65 10.35
CA GLY A 131 2.92 -9.53 11.08
C GLY A 131 2.88 -8.68 12.34
N GLN A 132 1.72 -8.25 12.83
CA GLN A 132 1.60 -7.72 14.20
C GLN A 132 1.56 -8.90 15.19
N ALA A 133 2.59 -9.74 15.12
CA ALA A 133 2.76 -11.00 15.83
C ALA A 133 4.23 -11.27 16.10
N GLN A 134 4.54 -12.22 16.98
CA GLN A 134 5.93 -12.62 17.24
C GLN A 134 6.58 -13.35 16.05
N TYR A 135 5.78 -14.12 15.31
CA TYR A 135 6.21 -14.86 14.12
C TYR A 135 5.20 -14.70 13.00
N LEU A 136 5.69 -14.80 11.77
CA LEU A 136 4.89 -14.68 10.56
C LEU A 136 5.24 -15.78 9.56
N ARG A 137 4.24 -16.49 9.01
CA ARG A 137 4.42 -17.30 7.81
C ARG A 137 4.28 -16.43 6.57
N VAL A 138 5.30 -16.46 5.73
CA VAL A 138 5.34 -15.74 4.45
C VAL A 138 5.20 -16.74 3.32
N PRO A 139 4.05 -16.76 2.60
CA PRO A 139 3.89 -17.56 1.38
C PRO A 139 4.75 -17.01 0.23
N HIS A 140 5.18 -17.89 -0.68
CA HIS A 140 6.01 -17.54 -1.85
C HIS A 140 7.27 -16.73 -1.47
N ALA A 141 7.93 -17.15 -0.40
CA ALA A 141 9.04 -16.43 0.20
C ALA A 141 10.32 -16.39 -0.65
N ASP A 142 10.36 -17.11 -1.76
CA ASP A 142 11.48 -17.02 -2.71
C ASP A 142 11.43 -15.72 -3.55
N TYR A 143 10.30 -14.99 -3.56
CA TYR A 143 10.14 -13.77 -4.34
C TYR A 143 9.91 -12.51 -3.51
N GLY A 144 8.97 -12.54 -2.54
CA GLY A 144 8.50 -11.34 -1.83
C GLY A 144 9.54 -10.67 -0.92
N PRO A 145 10.21 -11.41 0.00
CA PRO A 145 11.09 -10.83 1.01
C PRO A 145 12.27 -10.05 0.44
N ILE A 146 12.54 -8.88 1.01
CA ILE A 146 13.65 -8.01 0.62
C ILE A 146 14.75 -8.13 1.68
N LYS A 147 15.93 -8.66 1.30
CA LYS A 147 17.08 -8.71 2.22
C LYS A 147 17.62 -7.32 2.48
N VAL A 148 17.87 -7.02 3.74
CA VAL A 148 18.45 -5.75 4.19
C VAL A 148 19.67 -5.98 5.05
N PRO A 149 20.59 -4.99 5.15
CA PRO A 149 21.76 -5.12 6.02
C PRO A 149 21.38 -5.40 7.49
N HIS A 150 22.24 -6.14 8.19
CA HIS A 150 22.10 -6.36 9.63
C HIS A 150 22.49 -5.13 10.48
N THR A 151 23.01 -4.09 9.84
CA THR A 151 23.41 -2.83 10.49
C THR A 151 22.30 -1.82 10.47
N GLY A 152 22.30 -0.94 11.45
CA GLY A 152 21.29 0.13 11.60
C GLY A 152 19.98 -0.36 12.22
N PRO A 153 19.14 0.56 12.68
CA PRO A 153 17.86 0.27 13.29
C PRO A 153 16.83 -0.18 12.24
N ASP A 154 15.80 -0.90 12.69
CA ASP A 154 14.74 -1.42 11.82
C ASP A 154 13.98 -0.32 11.08
N GLU A 155 13.81 0.84 11.69
CA GLU A 155 13.09 1.98 11.14
C GLU A 155 13.68 2.54 9.84
N GLN A 156 14.94 2.23 9.54
CA GLN A 156 15.58 2.58 8.27
C GLN A 156 15.04 1.75 7.10
N TRP A 157 14.52 0.56 7.37
CA TRP A 157 14.16 -0.43 6.36
C TRP A 157 12.67 -0.77 6.36
N LEU A 158 12.03 -0.70 7.53
CA LEU A 158 10.64 -1.15 7.75
C LEU A 158 9.67 -0.60 6.70
N PHE A 159 9.81 0.67 6.35
CA PHE A 159 8.90 1.33 5.41
C PHE A 159 9.01 0.86 3.96
N LEU A 160 9.99 0.00 3.63
CA LEU A 160 10.05 -0.70 2.34
C LEU A 160 8.96 -1.77 2.22
N SER A 161 8.30 -2.14 3.32
CA SER A 161 7.19 -3.11 3.33
C SER A 161 5.95 -2.57 2.59
N ASP A 162 5.65 -1.27 2.70
CA ASP A 162 4.47 -0.63 2.09
C ASP A 162 4.70 0.84 1.75
N VAL A 163 4.93 1.71 2.75
CA VAL A 163 4.77 3.18 2.63
C VAL A 163 5.65 3.77 1.53
N VAL A 164 6.91 3.32 1.41
CA VAL A 164 7.84 3.80 0.38
C VAL A 164 7.43 3.36 -1.03
N PRO A 165 7.22 2.04 -1.31
CA PRO A 165 6.82 1.62 -2.65
C PRO A 165 5.44 2.15 -3.05
N THR A 166 4.49 2.28 -2.12
CA THR A 166 3.17 2.88 -2.37
C THR A 166 3.30 4.35 -2.77
N ALA A 167 4.10 5.14 -2.04
CA ALA A 167 4.35 6.53 -2.38
C ALA A 167 5.08 6.68 -3.72
N TRP A 168 6.08 5.82 -3.97
CA TRP A 168 6.81 5.78 -5.25
C TRP A 168 5.87 5.50 -6.41
N GLN A 169 5.03 4.47 -6.29
CA GLN A 169 4.06 4.10 -7.32
C GLN A 169 3.06 5.23 -7.60
N GLY A 170 2.57 5.90 -6.55
CA GLY A 170 1.68 7.05 -6.69
C GLY A 170 2.31 8.18 -7.51
N VAL A 171 3.58 8.50 -7.27
CA VAL A 171 4.30 9.52 -8.02
C VAL A 171 4.54 9.09 -9.47
N GLN A 172 4.92 7.81 -9.71
CA GLN A 172 5.10 7.29 -11.07
C GLN A 172 3.78 7.32 -11.88
N TYR A 173 2.66 6.99 -11.25
CA TYR A 173 1.35 7.01 -11.91
C TYR A 173 0.81 8.42 -12.17
N ALA A 174 1.28 9.43 -11.43
CA ALA A 174 0.95 10.82 -11.71
C ALA A 174 1.54 11.32 -13.03
N ASP A 175 2.51 10.60 -13.60
CA ASP A 175 3.13 10.82 -14.93
C ASP A 175 3.51 12.29 -15.18
N VAL A 176 4.11 12.92 -14.16
CA VAL A 176 4.51 14.34 -14.22
C VAL A 176 5.73 14.48 -15.13
N PRO A 177 5.69 15.36 -16.14
CA PRO A 177 6.84 15.57 -17.01
C PRO A 177 8.05 16.15 -16.23
N ALA A 178 9.25 15.97 -16.75
CA ALA A 178 10.47 16.50 -16.14
C ALA A 178 10.35 18.01 -15.85
N GLY A 179 10.61 18.41 -14.59
CA GLY A 179 10.45 19.78 -14.12
C GLY A 179 9.00 20.27 -14.00
N GLY A 180 8.02 19.38 -14.20
CA GLY A 180 6.59 19.69 -14.03
C GLY A 180 6.19 19.83 -12.58
N THR A 181 4.92 20.16 -12.35
CA THR A 181 4.36 20.40 -11.02
C THR A 181 3.52 19.22 -10.56
N LEU A 182 3.89 18.63 -9.44
CA LEU A 182 3.14 17.58 -8.72
C LEU A 182 2.38 18.21 -7.55
N ALA A 183 1.06 18.01 -7.46
CA ALA A 183 0.30 18.31 -6.26
C ALA A 183 0.13 17.04 -5.41
N VAL A 184 0.33 17.15 -4.10
CA VAL A 184 0.11 16.05 -3.13
C VAL A 184 -0.96 16.50 -2.14
N LEU A 185 -2.09 15.81 -2.17
CA LEU A 185 -3.24 16.04 -1.28
C LEU A 185 -3.14 15.08 -0.09
N GLY A 186 -3.06 15.64 1.11
CA GLY A 186 -2.78 14.88 2.32
C GLY A 186 -1.27 14.65 2.52
N LEU A 187 -0.73 15.17 3.62
CA LEU A 187 0.69 15.06 3.99
C LEU A 187 0.86 14.14 5.22
N GLY A 188 0.10 13.04 5.24
CA GLY A 188 0.35 11.89 6.12
C GLY A 188 1.60 11.11 5.67
N PRO A 189 1.89 9.91 6.22
CA PRO A 189 3.10 9.15 5.88
C PRO A 189 3.31 8.95 4.37
N ILE A 190 2.27 8.53 3.63
CA ILE A 190 2.32 8.37 2.17
C ILE A 190 2.59 9.71 1.48
N GLY A 191 1.83 10.76 1.85
CA GLY A 191 1.98 12.06 1.21
C GLY A 191 3.33 12.72 1.50
N GLN A 192 3.89 12.58 2.70
CA GLN A 192 5.24 13.04 3.03
C GLN A 192 6.30 12.37 2.15
N LEU A 193 6.19 11.06 1.94
CA LEU A 193 7.12 10.32 1.09
C LEU A 193 6.91 10.64 -0.39
N ALA A 194 5.67 10.68 -0.88
CA ALA A 194 5.36 11.06 -2.26
C ALA A 194 5.89 12.46 -2.58
N ALA A 195 5.70 13.40 -1.67
CA ALA A 195 6.22 14.76 -1.84
C ALA A 195 7.76 14.80 -1.92
N ARG A 196 8.46 14.09 -1.03
CA ARG A 196 9.93 13.99 -1.05
C ARG A 196 10.45 13.28 -2.30
N ILE A 197 9.78 12.22 -2.75
CA ILE A 197 10.10 11.51 -3.99
C ILE A 197 9.93 12.46 -5.18
N GLY A 198 8.83 13.22 -5.23
CA GLY A 198 8.62 14.23 -6.28
C GLY A 198 9.73 15.28 -6.33
N VAL A 199 10.14 15.82 -5.17
CA VAL A 199 11.29 16.77 -5.08
C VAL A 199 12.58 16.10 -5.54
N HIS A 200 12.84 14.84 -5.12
CA HIS A 200 14.03 14.07 -5.53
C HIS A 200 14.08 13.86 -7.06
N LEU A 201 12.94 13.65 -7.70
CA LEU A 201 12.81 13.51 -9.15
C LEU A 201 12.89 14.86 -9.91
N GLY A 202 13.05 15.97 -9.19
CA GLY A 202 13.20 17.30 -9.79
C GLY A 202 11.89 17.98 -10.17
N HIS A 203 10.74 17.51 -9.62
CA HIS A 203 9.46 18.18 -9.80
C HIS A 203 9.30 19.36 -8.83
N ARG A 204 8.55 20.38 -9.24
CA ARG A 204 7.97 21.34 -8.32
C ARG A 204 6.84 20.66 -7.56
N VAL A 205 6.93 20.57 -6.24
CA VAL A 205 5.92 19.86 -5.45
C VAL A 205 5.11 20.82 -4.60
N ILE A 206 3.78 20.76 -4.71
CA ILE A 206 2.84 21.55 -3.92
C ILE A 206 2.08 20.60 -2.99
N GLY A 207 2.29 20.73 -1.69
CA GLY A 207 1.63 19.93 -0.66
C GLY A 207 0.43 20.62 -0.04
N VAL A 208 -0.65 19.88 0.16
CA VAL A 208 -1.90 20.36 0.79
C VAL A 208 -2.28 19.47 1.95
N ASP A 209 -2.39 20.02 3.15
CA ASP A 209 -2.88 19.30 4.35
C ASP A 209 -3.46 20.31 5.36
N PRO A 210 -4.58 20.02 6.03
CA PRO A 210 -5.13 20.90 7.06
C PRO A 210 -4.25 21.00 8.32
N VAL A 211 -3.38 20.02 8.58
CA VAL A 211 -2.55 19.95 9.79
C VAL A 211 -1.26 20.73 9.60
N ALA A 212 -1.06 21.78 10.38
CA ALA A 212 0.09 22.68 10.26
C ALA A 212 1.45 21.95 10.44
N GLU A 213 1.55 21.04 11.41
CA GLU A 213 2.76 20.28 11.68
C GLU A 213 3.20 19.43 10.47
N ARG A 214 2.24 18.83 9.74
CA ARG A 214 2.50 18.06 8.53
C ARG A 214 3.00 18.95 7.40
N ARG A 215 2.41 20.14 7.23
CA ARG A 215 2.87 21.16 6.27
C ARG A 215 4.28 21.62 6.58
N HIS A 216 4.58 21.93 7.85
CA HIS A 216 5.92 22.32 8.29
C HIS A 216 6.95 21.20 8.07
N MET A 217 6.57 19.94 8.29
CA MET A 217 7.44 18.80 8.00
C MET A 217 7.77 18.72 6.51
N ALA A 218 6.78 18.82 5.64
CA ALA A 218 6.98 18.77 4.19
C ALA A 218 7.84 19.94 3.67
N ALA A 219 7.58 21.15 4.16
CA ALA A 219 8.32 22.36 3.79
C ALA A 219 9.83 22.24 4.06
N ARG A 220 10.24 21.58 5.15
CA ARG A 220 11.67 21.32 5.46
C ARG A 220 12.38 20.46 4.43
N HIS A 221 11.63 19.79 3.55
CA HIS A 221 12.14 18.92 2.50
C HIS A 221 11.94 19.50 1.08
N GLY A 222 11.77 20.84 0.98
CA GLY A 222 11.66 21.52 -0.30
C GLY A 222 10.27 21.48 -0.95
N VAL A 223 9.25 21.07 -0.20
CA VAL A 223 7.86 21.07 -0.67
C VAL A 223 7.25 22.45 -0.47
N GLU A 224 6.69 23.02 -1.52
CA GLU A 224 5.85 24.22 -1.43
C GLU A 224 4.52 23.85 -0.76
N VAL A 225 4.13 24.50 0.32
CA VAL A 225 2.90 24.17 1.03
C VAL A 225 1.90 25.31 0.91
N LEU A 226 0.64 24.96 0.65
CA LEU A 226 -0.42 25.94 0.64
C LEU A 226 -0.86 26.26 2.07
N ASP A 227 -0.98 27.55 2.38
CA ASP A 227 -1.54 27.99 3.64
C ASP A 227 -3.04 27.73 3.65
N MET A 228 -3.46 26.85 4.57
CA MET A 228 -4.85 26.47 4.76
C MET A 228 -5.62 27.39 5.73
N GLU A 229 -4.91 28.19 6.52
CA GLU A 229 -5.53 29.05 7.54
C GLU A 229 -6.18 30.29 6.93
N GLY A 230 -5.64 30.76 5.81
CA GLY A 230 -6.15 31.92 5.05
C GLY A 230 -7.21 31.63 4.00
N TRP A 231 -7.84 30.46 3.99
CA TRP A 231 -8.68 30.00 2.88
C TRP A 231 -9.92 30.86 2.56
N GLY A 232 -10.50 31.51 3.55
CA GLY A 232 -11.68 32.35 3.34
C GLY A 232 -12.83 31.63 2.60
N GLY A 233 -12.92 30.28 2.73
CA GLY A 233 -13.91 29.44 2.03
C GLY A 233 -13.53 29.02 0.59
N ARG A 234 -12.32 29.35 0.10
CA ARG A 234 -11.83 28.90 -1.23
C ARG A 234 -11.60 27.40 -1.27
N LYS A 235 -11.77 26.79 -2.45
CA LYS A 235 -11.60 25.35 -2.65
C LYS A 235 -10.15 25.03 -3.05
N VAL A 236 -9.65 23.84 -2.68
CA VAL A 236 -8.31 23.35 -3.05
C VAL A 236 -7.99 23.49 -4.54
N PRO A 237 -8.90 23.16 -5.49
CA PRO A 237 -8.63 23.34 -6.91
C PRO A 237 -8.39 24.80 -7.32
N GLU A 238 -9.01 25.76 -6.66
CA GLU A 238 -8.82 27.19 -6.94
C GLU A 238 -7.42 27.64 -6.49
N LEU A 239 -7.01 27.21 -5.30
CA LEU A 239 -5.68 27.50 -4.76
C LEU A 239 -4.56 26.88 -5.61
N LEU A 240 -4.74 25.63 -6.04
CA LEU A 240 -3.78 24.96 -6.92
C LEU A 240 -3.65 25.66 -8.28
N ARG A 241 -4.77 26.13 -8.87
CA ARG A 241 -4.71 26.92 -10.10
C ARG A 241 -3.99 28.24 -9.90
N GLU A 242 -4.27 28.96 -8.82
CA GLU A 242 -3.59 30.21 -8.48
C GLU A 242 -2.08 30.00 -8.36
N ALA A 243 -1.65 28.99 -7.58
CA ALA A 243 -0.26 28.64 -7.39
C ALA A 243 0.47 28.22 -8.68
N THR A 244 -0.28 27.84 -9.74
CA THR A 244 0.26 27.34 -11.01
C THR A 244 -0.09 28.24 -12.20
N GLY A 245 -0.35 29.53 -11.96
CA GLY A 245 -0.63 30.51 -13.02
C GLY A 245 -1.93 30.26 -13.79
N GLY A 246 -2.92 29.63 -13.17
CA GLY A 246 -4.23 29.35 -13.74
C GLY A 246 -4.37 27.97 -14.40
N ARG A 247 -3.27 27.29 -14.71
CA ARG A 247 -3.28 26.01 -15.45
C ARG A 247 -3.65 24.81 -14.58
N GLY A 248 -3.22 24.78 -13.34
CA GLY A 248 -3.25 23.62 -12.45
C GLY A 248 -1.93 22.84 -12.48
N PRO A 249 -1.75 21.86 -11.57
CA PRO A 249 -0.58 20.97 -11.56
C PRO A 249 -0.60 20.02 -12.78
N ASP A 250 0.56 19.47 -13.13
CA ASP A 250 0.71 18.50 -14.22
C ASP A 250 0.24 17.10 -13.78
N GLY A 251 0.39 16.76 -12.50
CA GLY A 251 -0.12 15.53 -11.91
C GLY A 251 -0.55 15.73 -10.45
N ILE A 252 -1.37 14.83 -9.96
CA ILE A 252 -1.90 14.86 -8.59
C ILE A 252 -1.76 13.49 -7.95
N VAL A 253 -1.22 13.45 -6.74
CA VAL A 253 -1.29 12.28 -5.85
C VAL A 253 -2.29 12.60 -4.73
N ASP A 254 -3.37 11.83 -4.67
CA ASP A 254 -4.31 11.86 -3.54
C ASP A 254 -3.86 10.85 -2.49
N ALA A 255 -3.33 11.34 -1.38
CA ALA A 255 -2.88 10.58 -0.23
C ALA A 255 -3.78 10.79 1.00
N VAL A 256 -5.02 11.24 0.78
CA VAL A 256 -6.05 11.36 1.82
C VAL A 256 -6.72 10.01 2.00
N GLY A 257 -6.76 9.52 3.25
CA GLY A 257 -7.44 8.25 3.56
C GLY A 257 -8.97 8.33 3.38
N MET A 258 -9.62 7.17 3.48
CA MET A 258 -11.10 7.05 3.40
C MET A 258 -11.85 7.89 4.45
N GLU A 259 -11.16 8.35 5.46
CA GLU A 259 -11.66 9.18 6.56
C GLU A 259 -11.61 10.67 6.24
N ALA A 260 -11.55 11.04 4.95
CA ALA A 260 -11.55 12.42 4.51
C ALA A 260 -12.66 13.20 5.22
N HIS A 261 -12.27 14.03 6.15
CA HIS A 261 -13.16 14.91 6.91
C HIS A 261 -13.75 15.94 5.93
N GLY A 262 -15.03 15.82 5.62
CA GLY A 262 -15.68 16.81 4.74
C GLY A 262 -16.95 16.32 4.05
N SER A 263 -17.26 15.03 4.06
CA SER A 263 -18.53 14.52 3.55
C SER A 263 -19.39 13.92 4.67
N PRO A 264 -20.33 14.69 5.23
CA PRO A 264 -21.28 14.17 6.24
C PRO A 264 -22.08 12.96 5.73
N VAL A 265 -22.35 12.92 4.41
CA VAL A 265 -23.09 11.82 3.77
C VAL A 265 -22.25 10.53 3.74
N ALA A 266 -20.97 10.60 3.36
CA ALA A 266 -20.09 9.42 3.38
C ALA A 266 -19.89 8.90 4.81
N LYS A 267 -19.71 9.80 5.79
CA LYS A 267 -19.61 9.45 7.21
C LYS A 267 -20.88 8.76 7.71
N ALA A 268 -22.06 9.28 7.38
CA ALA A 268 -23.33 8.67 7.76
C ALA A 268 -23.54 7.30 7.09
N ALA A 269 -23.17 7.15 5.81
CA ALA A 269 -23.24 5.87 5.11
C ALA A 269 -22.34 4.81 5.74
N HIS A 270 -21.08 5.17 6.05
CA HIS A 270 -20.15 4.26 6.75
C HIS A 270 -20.64 3.87 8.14
N GLN A 271 -21.23 4.80 8.88
CA GLN A 271 -21.81 4.51 10.20
C GLN A 271 -23.00 3.54 10.08
N ALA A 272 -23.91 3.78 9.13
CA ALA A 272 -25.07 2.93 8.90
C ALA A 272 -24.66 1.49 8.51
N VAL A 273 -23.70 1.32 7.62
CA VAL A 273 -23.19 -0.01 7.22
C VAL A 273 -22.49 -0.70 8.39
N GLY A 274 -21.79 0.03 9.25
CA GLY A 274 -21.09 -0.52 10.40
C GLY A 274 -21.99 -1.05 11.52
N ILE A 275 -23.31 -0.78 11.48
CA ILE A 275 -24.30 -1.27 12.45
C ILE A 275 -24.96 -2.57 11.94
N LEU A 276 -24.87 -2.85 10.63
CA LEU A 276 -25.50 -4.02 10.03
C LEU A 276 -24.77 -5.33 10.40
N PRO A 277 -25.50 -6.45 10.61
CA PRO A 277 -24.88 -7.76 10.76
C PRO A 277 -23.93 -8.08 9.61
N GLY A 278 -22.80 -8.76 9.88
CA GLY A 278 -21.71 -8.98 8.93
C GLY A 278 -22.13 -9.38 7.51
N PRO A 279 -23.03 -10.37 7.29
CA PRO A 279 -23.48 -10.75 5.95
C PRO A 279 -24.24 -9.63 5.22
N VAL A 280 -25.11 -8.92 5.95
CA VAL A 280 -25.92 -7.81 5.40
C VAL A 280 -25.06 -6.59 5.12
N GLY A 281 -24.14 -6.26 6.03
CA GLY A 281 -23.16 -5.19 5.86
C GLY A 281 -22.28 -5.43 4.61
N ARG A 282 -21.79 -6.65 4.42
CA ARG A 282 -21.03 -7.05 3.20
C ARG A 282 -21.84 -6.87 1.91
N ALA A 283 -23.09 -7.32 1.91
CA ALA A 283 -23.97 -7.15 0.75
C ALA A 283 -24.21 -5.66 0.44
N ALA A 284 -24.49 -4.85 1.45
CA ALA A 284 -24.69 -3.41 1.32
C ALA A 284 -23.44 -2.70 0.79
N MET A 285 -22.24 -3.04 1.29
CA MET A 285 -20.97 -2.46 0.83
C MET A 285 -20.67 -2.85 -0.63
N LYS A 286 -20.91 -4.12 -1.01
CA LYS A 286 -20.75 -4.57 -2.39
C LYS A 286 -21.71 -3.86 -3.35
N THR A 287 -22.97 -3.69 -2.96
CA THR A 287 -24.00 -3.02 -3.78
C THR A 287 -23.74 -1.52 -3.92
N SER A 288 -23.27 -0.87 -2.87
CA SER A 288 -22.92 0.57 -2.88
C SER A 288 -21.58 0.88 -3.54
N GLY A 289 -20.77 -0.14 -3.85
CA GLY A 289 -19.44 0.02 -4.42
C GLY A 289 -18.37 0.56 -3.45
N VAL A 290 -18.70 0.69 -2.17
CA VAL A 290 -17.74 1.13 -1.12
C VAL A 290 -16.57 0.17 -0.99
N ASP A 291 -16.77 -1.12 -1.23
CA ASP A 291 -15.71 -2.12 -1.31
C ASP A 291 -14.73 -1.87 -2.47
N ARG A 292 -15.18 -1.21 -3.55
CA ARG A 292 -14.33 -0.86 -4.70
C ARG A 292 -13.44 0.34 -4.42
N LEU A 293 -13.89 1.30 -3.63
CA LEU A 293 -13.08 2.45 -3.21
C LEU A 293 -11.84 1.99 -2.42
N ASN A 294 -11.98 0.93 -1.62
CA ASN A 294 -10.85 0.31 -0.93
C ASN A 294 -9.87 -0.43 -1.84
N ARG A 295 -10.32 -0.89 -3.01
CA ARG A 295 -9.46 -1.60 -3.97
C ARG A 295 -8.54 -0.64 -4.73
N SER A 296 -8.93 0.63 -4.87
CA SER A 296 -8.10 1.65 -5.50
C SER A 296 -7.00 2.20 -4.59
N GLY A 297 -7.17 2.11 -3.27
CA GLY A 297 -6.18 2.55 -2.28
C GLY A 297 -5.03 1.57 -2.05
N SER A 298 -5.22 0.28 -2.36
CA SER A 298 -4.20 -0.77 -2.21
C SER A 298 -3.44 -1.10 -3.52
N GLY A 299 -3.14 -0.07 -4.32
CA GLY A 299 -2.41 -0.22 -5.58
C GLY A 299 -3.31 -0.65 -6.74
N GLY A 300 -3.92 0.31 -7.40
CA GLY A 300 -4.37 0.29 -8.78
C GLY A 300 -4.99 -0.99 -9.33
N GLY A 301 -6.11 -1.42 -8.79
CA GLY A 301 -6.93 -2.45 -9.41
C GLY A 301 -8.10 -1.81 -10.16
N SER A 302 -7.91 -1.36 -11.39
CA SER A 302 -9.01 -1.21 -12.34
C SER A 302 -9.65 -2.59 -12.55
N ASP A 303 -10.98 -2.62 -12.65
CA ASP A 303 -11.77 -3.78 -13.05
C ASP A 303 -11.06 -4.48 -14.24
N PRO A 304 -10.76 -5.77 -14.19
CA PRO A 304 -10.12 -6.48 -15.31
C PRO A 304 -10.94 -6.47 -16.60
N THR A 305 -12.20 -6.01 -16.57
CA THR A 305 -13.04 -5.81 -17.75
C THR A 305 -12.94 -4.40 -18.36
N GLU A 306 -12.43 -3.41 -17.62
CA GLU A 306 -12.04 -2.11 -18.16
C GLU A 306 -10.55 -2.16 -18.47
N GLY A 307 -10.22 -2.50 -19.73
CA GLY A 307 -8.84 -2.52 -20.20
C GLY A 307 -8.12 -1.24 -19.85
N CYS A 308 -6.94 -1.38 -19.25
CA CYS A 308 -6.02 -0.31 -18.90
C CYS A 308 -5.82 0.63 -20.10
N ARG A 309 -6.58 1.74 -20.17
CA ARG A 309 -6.45 2.76 -21.22
C ARG A 309 -5.24 3.68 -21.03
N ALA A 310 -4.40 3.42 -20.04
CA ALA A 310 -3.26 4.26 -19.67
C ALA A 310 -1.91 3.53 -19.69
N CYS A 311 -1.78 2.40 -20.39
CA CYS A 311 -0.47 1.83 -20.69
C CYS A 311 -0.05 2.26 -22.09
N PRO A 312 0.87 3.22 -22.26
CA PRO A 312 1.49 3.44 -23.56
C PRO A 312 2.31 2.20 -23.91
N HIS A 313 2.00 1.58 -25.04
CA HIS A 313 2.82 0.56 -25.66
C HIS A 313 4.23 1.12 -25.91
N HIS A 314 5.21 0.80 -25.08
CA HIS A 314 6.60 0.85 -25.49
C HIS A 314 6.92 -0.41 -26.31
N GLY A 315 6.52 -0.37 -27.56
CA GLY A 315 7.08 -1.20 -28.60
C GLY A 315 8.17 -0.44 -29.31
N SER A 316 9.42 -0.72 -28.96
CA SER A 316 10.55 -0.64 -29.91
C SER A 316 11.79 -1.25 -29.25
N ASN A 317 12.03 -2.47 -29.60
CA ASN A 317 13.29 -3.16 -29.37
C ASN A 317 14.34 -2.54 -30.33
N PRO A 318 15.44 -1.96 -29.87
CA PRO A 318 16.54 -1.65 -30.78
C PRO A 318 17.35 -2.92 -30.98
N THR A 319 17.23 -3.49 -32.18
CA THR A 319 18.19 -4.47 -32.69
C THR A 319 19.58 -3.86 -32.72
N SER A 320 20.45 -4.33 -31.84
CA SER A 320 21.87 -4.03 -31.88
C SER A 320 22.52 -4.86 -33.00
N SER A 321 22.79 -4.24 -34.12
CA SER A 321 23.80 -4.75 -35.07
C SER A 321 25.19 -4.27 -34.64
N ALA A 322 25.95 -5.15 -34.00
CA ALA A 322 27.38 -4.93 -33.79
C ALA A 322 28.12 -5.36 -35.06
N ASN A 323 28.59 -4.39 -35.81
CA ASN A 323 29.68 -4.59 -36.77
C ASN A 323 30.99 -4.22 -36.08
N ALA A 324 31.85 -5.20 -35.85
CA ALA A 324 33.26 -4.98 -35.49
C ALA A 324 34.11 -4.87 -36.77
N PRO A 325 35.01 -3.91 -36.88
CA PRO A 325 36.02 -3.93 -37.91
C PRO A 325 37.18 -4.84 -37.52
N ARG A 326 37.61 -5.67 -38.48
CA ARG A 326 38.90 -6.37 -38.43
C ARG A 326 39.98 -5.38 -38.86
N GLY A 327 41.06 -5.34 -38.10
CA GLY A 327 42.30 -4.69 -38.39
C GLY A 327 43.30 -5.01 -37.27
#